data_4b24ec60a433dc09994e5d9789ed4200
#
_entry.id   4b24ec60a433dc09994e5d9789ed4200
#
_cell.length_a   1.000
_cell.length_b   1.000
_cell.length_c   1.000
_cell.angle_alpha   90.00
_cell.angle_beta   90.00
_cell.angle_gamma   90.00
#
_symmetry.space_group_name_H-M   'P 1'
#
loop_
_entity.id
_entity.type
_entity.pdbx_description
1 polymer ?
#
loop_
_entity_poly.entity_id
_entity_poly.type
_entity_poly.pdbx_seq_one_letter_code
_entity_poly.pdbx_strand_id
1 'polypeptide(L)'
;MSGIFNKDAIKEKIIENLKKVYDPEIPVDIYSLGLIYNIELEERENYLFCEIDMTLTSPACPVADSLLEQVRYVAMAVDEVDEAKVNLV
;
A
#
# COMPACT_ATOMS: atom_id res chain seq x y z
N MET A 1 22.42 2.90 -15.78
CA MET A 1 21.45 3.28 -14.83
C MET A 1 20.09 3.39 -15.44
N SER A 2 19.23 2.67 -14.94
CA SER A 2 17.91 2.64 -15.53
C SER A 2 16.96 3.40 -14.64
N GLY A 3 16.21 4.27 -15.19
CA GLY A 3 15.14 4.91 -14.52
C GLY A 3 15.54 5.92 -13.46
N ILE A 4 14.58 6.76 -13.14
CA ILE A 4 14.74 7.80 -12.15
C ILE A 4 14.43 7.27 -10.75
N PHE A 5 13.63 6.22 -10.69
CA PHE A 5 13.15 5.67 -9.44
C PHE A 5 13.82 4.34 -9.11
N ASN A 6 14.24 4.20 -7.87
CA ASN A 6 14.69 2.92 -7.36
C ASN A 6 13.48 2.21 -6.78
N LYS A 7 12.87 1.34 -7.58
CA LYS A 7 11.61 0.71 -7.20
C LYS A 7 11.73 -0.15 -5.95
N ASP A 8 12.88 -0.82 -5.78
CA ASP A 8 13.06 -1.67 -4.61
C ASP A 8 13.08 -0.85 -3.33
N ALA A 9 13.82 0.27 -3.34
CA ALA A 9 13.88 1.14 -2.17
C ALA A 9 12.53 1.78 -1.88
N ILE A 10 11.81 2.17 -2.93
CA ILE A 10 10.51 2.78 -2.78
C ILE A 10 9.52 1.77 -2.23
N LYS A 11 9.58 0.54 -2.72
CA LYS A 11 8.70 -0.51 -2.24
C LYS A 11 8.92 -0.77 -0.75
N GLU A 12 10.19 -0.75 -0.31
CA GLU A 12 10.49 -0.93 1.11
C GLU A 12 9.92 0.19 1.95
N LYS A 13 9.96 1.42 1.44
CA LYS A 13 9.36 2.55 2.16
C LYS A 13 7.86 2.36 2.30
N ILE A 14 7.21 1.87 1.25
CA ILE A 14 5.78 1.59 1.28
C ILE A 14 5.48 0.51 2.31
N ILE A 15 6.26 -0.55 2.33
CA ILE A 15 6.08 -1.64 3.29
C ILE A 15 6.24 -1.12 4.72
N GLU A 16 7.25 -0.28 4.96
CA GLU A 16 7.45 0.31 6.27
C GLU A 16 6.22 1.09 6.71
N ASN A 17 5.63 1.84 5.78
CA ASN A 17 4.43 2.60 6.08
C ASN A 17 3.23 1.69 6.33
N LEU A 18 3.13 0.60 5.56
CA LEU A 18 2.03 -0.34 5.74
C LEU A 18 2.08 -1.02 7.10
N LYS A 19 3.27 -1.20 7.66
CA LYS A 19 3.43 -1.80 8.98
C LYS A 19 2.94 -0.89 10.09
N LYS A 20 2.57 0.34 9.77
CA LYS A 20 2.00 1.27 10.74
C LYS A 20 0.48 1.32 10.68
N VAL A 21 -0.13 0.61 9.72
CA VAL A 21 -1.58 0.54 9.59
C VAL A 21 -2.07 -0.73 10.26
N TYR A 22 -2.96 -0.59 11.24
CA TYR A 22 -3.44 -1.69 12.04
C TYR A 22 -4.89 -2.00 11.70
N ASP A 23 -5.21 -3.30 11.71
CA ASP A 23 -6.59 -3.74 11.62
C ASP A 23 -7.33 -3.25 12.86
N PRO A 24 -8.53 -2.67 12.70
CA PRO A 24 -9.25 -2.12 13.86
C PRO A 24 -9.66 -3.17 14.89
N GLU A 25 -9.70 -4.44 14.50
CA GLU A 25 -10.14 -5.49 15.40
C GLU A 25 -9.00 -6.33 15.95
N ILE A 26 -7.84 -6.29 15.32
CA ILE A 26 -6.70 -7.12 15.67
C ILE A 26 -5.50 -6.21 15.91
N PRO A 27 -4.81 -6.32 17.06
CA PRO A 27 -3.68 -5.43 17.36
C PRO A 27 -2.40 -5.82 16.62
N VAL A 28 -2.51 -6.08 15.32
CA VAL A 28 -1.39 -6.44 14.46
C VAL A 28 -1.54 -5.63 13.18
N ASP A 29 -0.42 -5.15 12.65
CA ASP A 29 -0.46 -4.38 11.42
C ASP A 29 -0.89 -5.24 10.23
N ILE A 30 -1.46 -4.60 9.22
CA ILE A 30 -2.04 -5.31 8.08
C ILE A 30 -1.00 -6.05 7.26
N TYR A 31 0.23 -5.57 7.23
CA TYR A 31 1.28 -6.25 6.47
C TYR A 31 1.65 -7.58 7.14
N SER A 32 1.82 -7.57 8.45
CA SER A 32 2.17 -8.78 9.20
C SER A 32 1.03 -9.78 9.21
N LEU A 33 -0.21 -9.31 9.09
CA LEU A 33 -1.37 -10.19 9.01
C LEU A 33 -1.47 -10.91 7.67
N GLY A 34 -0.64 -10.51 6.68
CA GLY A 34 -0.68 -11.14 5.37
C GLY A 34 -1.82 -10.64 4.51
N LEU A 35 -2.35 -9.48 4.80
CA LEU A 35 -3.46 -8.91 4.03
C LEU A 35 -3.00 -8.29 2.72
N ILE A 36 -1.74 -7.95 2.61
CA ILE A 36 -1.18 -7.34 1.39
C ILE A 36 -0.64 -8.46 0.51
N TYR A 37 -1.25 -8.65 -0.64
CA TYR A 37 -0.88 -9.72 -1.57
C TYR A 37 0.17 -9.29 -2.57
N ASN A 38 0.11 -8.03 -3.02
CA ASN A 38 1.02 -7.59 -4.06
C ASN A 38 1.18 -6.08 -3.99
N ILE A 39 2.39 -5.62 -4.28
CA ILE A 39 2.69 -4.19 -4.39
C ILE A 39 3.44 -4.01 -5.70
N GLU A 40 2.86 -3.26 -6.63
CA GLU A 40 3.46 -3.02 -7.92
C GLU A 40 3.73 -1.54 -8.11
N LEU A 41 4.87 -1.23 -8.71
CA LEU A 41 5.24 0.14 -9.02
C LEU A 41 5.41 0.25 -10.53
N GLU A 42 4.77 1.25 -11.12
CA GLU A 42 4.87 1.50 -12.55
C GLU A 42 5.40 2.91 -12.77
N GLU A 43 6.47 3.01 -13.52
CA GLU A 43 7.13 4.28 -13.80
C GLU A 43 6.76 4.75 -15.21
N ARG A 44 6.25 5.99 -15.32
CA ARG A 44 5.88 6.58 -16.61
C ARG A 44 6.32 8.04 -16.63
N GLU A 45 7.29 8.38 -17.47
CA GLU A 45 7.68 9.77 -17.71
C GLU A 45 7.76 10.61 -16.44
N ASN A 46 8.58 10.19 -15.50
CA ASN A 46 8.76 10.87 -14.22
C ASN A 46 7.54 10.80 -13.32
N TYR A 47 6.63 9.89 -13.61
CA TYR A 47 5.43 9.67 -12.82
C TYR A 47 5.48 8.24 -12.28
N LEU A 48 5.27 8.09 -10.99
CA LEU A 48 5.32 6.76 -10.37
C LEU A 48 3.94 6.41 -9.81
N PHE A 49 3.40 5.32 -10.32
CA PHE A 49 2.10 4.81 -9.91
C PHE A 49 2.31 3.55 -9.07
N CYS A 50 1.63 3.50 -7.91
CA CYS A 50 1.70 2.36 -7.02
C CYS A 50 0.36 1.65 -7.00
N GLU A 51 0.38 0.34 -7.18
CA GLU A 51 -0.85 -0.45 -7.11
C GLU A 51 -0.67 -1.54 -6.06
N ILE A 52 -1.62 -1.62 -5.13
CA ILE A 52 -1.57 -2.56 -4.03
C ILE A 52 -2.80 -3.44 -4.07
N ASP A 53 -2.58 -4.76 -4.08
CA ASP A 53 -3.67 -5.74 -3.97
C ASP A 53 -3.71 -6.25 -2.54
N MET A 54 -4.88 -6.17 -1.92
CA MET A 54 -5.02 -6.59 -0.53
C MET A 54 -6.39 -7.20 -0.29
N THR A 55 -6.52 -7.85 0.86
CA THR A 55 -7.80 -8.38 1.32
C THR A 55 -8.08 -7.90 2.73
N LEU A 56 -9.24 -8.27 3.26
CA LEU A 56 -9.65 -7.89 4.61
C LEU A 56 -9.92 -9.13 5.43
N THR A 57 -9.80 -9.00 6.76
CA THR A 57 -10.09 -10.11 7.67
C THR A 57 -11.57 -10.39 7.76
N SER A 58 -12.40 -9.37 7.50
CA SER A 58 -13.85 -9.51 7.55
C SER A 58 -14.46 -8.80 6.34
N PRO A 59 -15.09 -9.54 5.42
CA PRO A 59 -15.65 -8.92 4.22
C PRO A 59 -16.86 -8.03 4.50
N ALA A 60 -17.48 -8.18 5.66
CA ALA A 60 -18.64 -7.38 6.03
C ALA A 60 -18.27 -6.21 6.93
N CYS A 61 -16.99 -5.89 7.04
CA CYS A 61 -16.56 -4.85 7.95
C CYS A 61 -16.95 -3.46 7.43
N PRO A 62 -17.70 -2.68 8.23
CA PRO A 62 -18.08 -1.33 7.79
C PRO A 62 -16.94 -0.35 7.74
N VAL A 63 -15.78 -0.71 8.27
CA VAL A 63 -14.59 0.16 8.22
C VAL A 63 -13.67 -0.21 7.05
N ALA A 64 -14.13 -1.07 6.14
CA ALA A 64 -13.33 -1.50 5.00
C ALA A 64 -12.85 -0.30 4.18
N ASP A 65 -13.77 0.61 3.85
CA ASP A 65 -13.41 1.77 3.06
C ASP A 65 -12.37 2.63 3.77
N SER A 66 -12.49 2.79 5.08
CA SER A 66 -11.54 3.54 5.87
C SER A 66 -10.15 2.91 5.82
N LEU A 67 -10.09 1.60 5.92
CA LEU A 67 -8.82 0.88 5.89
C LEU A 67 -8.16 1.02 4.53
N LEU A 68 -8.93 0.87 3.46
CA LEU A 68 -8.42 1.04 2.11
C LEU A 68 -7.87 2.45 1.90
N GLU A 69 -8.55 3.46 2.42
CA GLU A 69 -8.10 4.83 2.33
C GLU A 69 -6.80 5.03 3.10
N GLN A 70 -6.67 4.41 4.26
CA GLN A 70 -5.43 4.50 5.02
C GLN A 70 -4.26 3.89 4.27
N VAL A 71 -4.48 2.74 3.64
CA VAL A 71 -3.44 2.07 2.86
C VAL A 71 -3.01 2.97 1.70
N ARG A 72 -3.98 3.52 1.00
CA ARG A 72 -3.69 4.43 -0.10
C ARG A 72 -2.92 5.65 0.38
N TYR A 73 -3.34 6.21 1.49
CA TYR A 73 -2.71 7.40 2.05
C TYR A 73 -1.24 7.15 2.40
N VAL A 74 -0.96 6.03 3.07
CA VAL A 74 0.42 5.76 3.49
C VAL A 74 1.30 5.42 2.30
N ALA A 75 0.74 4.85 1.25
CA ALA A 75 1.49 4.61 0.03
C ALA A 75 1.85 5.93 -0.64
N MET A 76 0.91 6.87 -0.67
CA MET A 76 1.13 8.18 -1.27
C MET A 76 1.99 9.08 -0.40
N ALA A 77 2.17 8.74 0.87
CA ALA A 77 3.04 9.49 1.75
C ALA A 77 4.52 9.33 1.38
N VAL A 78 4.83 8.33 0.59
CA VAL A 78 6.19 8.18 0.06
C VAL A 78 6.38 9.24 -1.03
N ASP A 79 7.41 10.06 -0.88
CA ASP A 79 7.61 11.21 -1.77
C ASP A 79 7.67 10.84 -3.23
N GLU A 80 8.25 9.69 -3.55
CA GLU A 80 8.43 9.27 -4.94
C GLU A 80 7.14 8.80 -5.59
N VAL A 81 6.11 8.46 -4.79
CA VAL A 81 4.86 7.95 -5.33
C VAL A 81 3.93 9.11 -5.67
N ASP A 82 3.53 9.18 -6.92
CA ASP A 82 2.65 10.24 -7.41
C ASP A 82 1.19 9.88 -7.24
N GLU A 83 0.88 8.59 -7.38
CA GLU A 83 -0.49 8.12 -7.23
C GLU A 83 -0.49 6.68 -6.74
N ALA A 84 -1.49 6.34 -5.96
CA ALA A 84 -1.65 4.99 -5.45
C ALA A 84 -3.07 4.50 -5.65
N LYS A 85 -3.19 3.22 -5.95
CA LYS A 85 -4.48 2.56 -6.08
C LYS A 85 -4.47 1.28 -5.25
N VAL A 86 -5.54 1.04 -4.52
CA VAL A 86 -5.68 -0.16 -3.71
C VAL A 86 -6.83 -0.98 -4.25
N ASN A 87 -6.55 -2.25 -4.55
CA ASN A 87 -7.55 -3.18 -5.04
C ASN A 87 -7.88 -4.18 -3.95
N LEU A 88 -9.16 -4.37 -3.71
CA LEU A 88 -9.63 -5.39 -2.79
C LEU A 88 -9.86 -6.67 -3.58
N VAL A 89 -9.14 -7.72 -3.22
CA VAL A 89 -9.20 -8.99 -3.94
C VAL A 89 -9.74 -10.12 -3.08
#